data_db6f7091a5d0484ce435e45b5b5954ce
#
_entry.id   db6f7091a5d0484ce435e45b5b5954ce
#
_cell.length_a   1.000
_cell.length_b   1.000
_cell.length_c   1.000
_cell.angle_alpha   90.00
_cell.angle_beta   90.00
_cell.angle_gamma   90.00
#
_symmetry.space_group_name_H-M   'P 1'
#
loop_
_entity.id
_entity.type
_entity.pdbx_description
1 polymer ?
#
loop_
_entity_poly.entity_id
_entity_poly.type
_entity_poly.pdbx_seq_one_letter_code
_entity_poly.pdbx_strand_id
1 'polypeptide(L)'
;GMVIQSGNDASVALAEHLAGTEEAFAGLMNHYAVQLGMTNSNFTNATGLPDEELYTTARDVATLSAALIRDFPDLYRWYSEKEYSFNDIRQHNRNNLLWRDPAVDGLKTGHTQAAGYCLASSAKRDGMRLISVVMGSGSESSRVSESQSLLNYGFRFFETIQLYKAGQELAQGKVWKGEEEQIRLGIRDELYITIPRGRYEDLDARVEMRPELIAPITEGEEVGRISIRLEDEEVANRGLVALESATEAGFFGRTWDGLSMWIGGLFGDD
;
A
#
# COMPACT_ATOMS: atom_id res chain seq x y z
N GLY A 1 -21.63 12.83 8.86
CA GLY A 1 -21.55 14.28 8.52
C GLY A 1 -20.24 14.61 7.80
N MET A 2 -19.10 14.35 8.43
CA MET A 2 -17.76 14.69 7.89
C MET A 2 -17.47 14.04 6.52
N VAL A 3 -17.69 12.72 6.40
CA VAL A 3 -17.36 11.98 5.16
C VAL A 3 -18.26 12.39 3.99
N ILE A 4 -19.56 12.42 4.19
CA ILE A 4 -20.57 12.61 3.12
C ILE A 4 -20.78 14.08 2.79
N GLN A 5 -20.97 14.92 3.82
CA GLN A 5 -21.26 16.35 3.65
C GLN A 5 -20.05 17.28 3.78
N SER A 6 -18.90 16.76 4.17
CA SER A 6 -17.73 17.59 4.50
C SER A 6 -18.05 18.61 5.60
N GLY A 7 -18.76 18.18 6.66
CA GLY A 7 -19.13 19.04 7.79
C GLY A 7 -17.88 19.50 8.53
N ASN A 8 -17.59 20.80 8.49
CA ASN A 8 -16.45 21.38 9.19
C ASN A 8 -16.63 21.30 10.69
N ASP A 9 -17.83 21.54 11.17
CA ASP A 9 -18.23 21.38 12.57
C ASP A 9 -18.00 19.97 13.08
N ALA A 10 -18.37 18.95 12.28
CA ALA A 10 -18.13 17.56 12.63
C ALA A 10 -16.63 17.22 12.65
N SER A 11 -15.84 17.81 11.74
CA SER A 11 -14.38 17.62 11.69
C SER A 11 -13.69 18.22 12.92
N VAL A 12 -14.07 19.46 13.29
CA VAL A 12 -13.54 20.13 14.49
C VAL A 12 -13.94 19.38 15.76
N ALA A 13 -15.20 18.99 15.89
CA ALA A 13 -15.67 18.25 17.07
C ALA A 13 -14.94 16.91 17.25
N LEU A 14 -14.66 16.19 16.17
CA LEU A 14 -13.86 14.96 16.22
C LEU A 14 -12.40 15.24 16.58
N ALA A 15 -11.80 16.29 16.01
CA ALA A 15 -10.44 16.70 16.31
C ALA A 15 -10.26 17.05 17.79
N GLU A 16 -11.15 17.88 18.33
CA GLU A 16 -11.13 18.25 19.75
C GLU A 16 -11.40 17.05 20.67
N HIS A 17 -12.30 16.15 20.30
CA HIS A 17 -12.57 14.94 21.07
C HIS A 17 -11.34 14.01 21.14
N LEU A 18 -10.58 13.89 20.06
CA LEU A 18 -9.44 12.97 19.96
C LEU A 18 -8.17 13.57 20.55
N ALA A 19 -7.94 14.88 20.37
CA ALA A 19 -6.68 15.52 20.72
C ALA A 19 -6.80 16.69 21.72
N GLY A 20 -8.00 17.03 22.14
CA GLY A 20 -8.28 18.13 23.06
C GLY A 20 -8.39 19.49 22.38
N THR A 21 -7.65 19.73 21.30
CA THR A 21 -7.73 20.96 20.48
C THR A 21 -7.54 20.62 19.01
N GLU A 22 -8.04 21.48 18.11
CA GLU A 22 -7.84 21.33 16.66
C GLU A 22 -6.34 21.42 16.29
N GLU A 23 -5.59 22.30 16.94
CA GLU A 23 -4.14 22.44 16.74
C GLU A 23 -3.37 21.16 17.12
N ALA A 24 -3.67 20.57 18.27
CA ALA A 24 -3.07 19.30 18.68
C ALA A 24 -3.43 18.16 17.68
N PHE A 25 -4.66 18.18 17.14
CA PHE A 25 -5.07 17.23 16.12
C PHE A 25 -4.33 17.43 14.80
N ALA A 26 -4.09 18.67 14.35
CA ALA A 26 -3.24 18.96 13.20
C ALA A 26 -1.82 18.43 13.39
N GLY A 27 -1.27 18.54 14.60
CA GLY A 27 0.00 17.91 14.98
C GLY A 27 -0.01 16.39 14.81
N LEU A 28 -1.10 15.70 15.21
CA LEU A 28 -1.29 14.27 14.97
C LEU A 28 -1.40 13.94 13.49
N MET A 29 -2.14 14.74 12.70
CA MET A 29 -2.23 14.55 11.25
C MET A 29 -0.86 14.60 10.59
N ASN A 30 -0.02 15.58 10.96
CA ASN A 30 1.35 15.69 10.44
C ASN A 30 2.24 14.54 10.89
N HIS A 31 2.10 14.06 12.13
CA HIS A 31 2.81 12.89 12.61
C HIS A 31 2.50 11.65 11.75
N TYR A 32 1.22 11.38 11.48
CA TYR A 32 0.82 10.27 10.61
C TYR A 32 1.24 10.48 9.15
N ALA A 33 1.21 11.73 8.66
CA ALA A 33 1.70 12.05 7.32
C ALA A 33 3.17 11.63 7.13
N VAL A 34 4.02 11.94 8.11
CA VAL A 34 5.43 11.51 8.11
C VAL A 34 5.55 9.99 8.12
N GLN A 35 4.80 9.29 8.97
CA GLN A 35 4.81 7.82 9.02
C GLN A 35 4.36 7.17 7.71
N LEU A 36 3.44 7.79 7.00
CA LEU A 36 2.97 7.33 5.69
C LEU A 36 3.90 7.73 4.54
N GLY A 37 4.95 8.52 4.79
CA GLY A 37 5.85 9.01 3.75
C GLY A 37 5.29 10.16 2.90
N MET A 38 4.31 10.90 3.43
CA MET A 38 3.73 12.09 2.79
C MET A 38 4.66 13.30 2.99
N THR A 39 5.79 13.31 2.29
CA THR A 39 6.88 14.28 2.51
C THR A 39 6.59 15.68 1.99
N ASN A 40 5.52 15.87 1.24
CA ASN A 40 5.12 17.13 0.63
C ASN A 40 3.73 17.58 1.09
N SER A 41 3.41 17.33 2.35
CA SER A 41 2.15 17.73 2.97
C SER A 41 2.37 18.32 4.34
N ASN A 42 1.61 19.36 4.65
CA ASN A 42 1.52 19.95 5.98
C ASN A 42 0.06 20.30 6.28
N PHE A 43 -0.43 19.87 7.42
CA PHE A 43 -1.80 20.08 7.87
C PHE A 43 -1.80 21.08 9.04
N THR A 44 -2.63 22.13 8.94
CA THR A 44 -2.76 23.18 9.95
C THR A 44 -4.11 23.13 10.66
N ASN A 45 -5.09 22.42 10.09
CA ASN A 45 -6.43 22.31 10.64
C ASN A 45 -7.11 20.99 10.21
N ALA A 46 -8.21 20.64 10.86
CA ALA A 46 -8.97 19.41 10.61
C ALA A 46 -9.93 19.51 9.42
N THR A 47 -10.19 20.70 8.91
CA THR A 47 -11.24 20.98 7.94
C THR A 47 -10.73 21.10 6.51
N GLY A 48 -9.46 21.49 6.33
CA GLY A 48 -8.90 21.86 5.04
C GLY A 48 -9.29 23.28 4.58
N LEU A 49 -9.76 24.13 5.51
CA LEU A 49 -9.93 25.56 5.21
C LEU A 49 -8.57 26.20 4.90
N PRO A 50 -8.56 27.21 4.01
CA PRO A 50 -7.32 27.82 3.57
C PRO A 50 -6.47 28.36 4.72
N ASP A 51 -5.19 28.05 4.66
CA ASP A 51 -4.14 28.55 5.52
C ASP A 51 -2.84 28.62 4.73
N GLU A 52 -1.95 29.58 5.03
CA GLU A 52 -0.73 29.80 4.24
C GLU A 52 0.25 28.61 4.32
N GLU A 53 0.22 27.87 5.43
CA GLU A 53 1.08 26.71 5.66
C GLU A 53 0.39 25.37 5.34
N LEU A 54 -0.89 25.38 4.94
CA LEU A 54 -1.63 24.19 4.55
C LEU A 54 -1.35 23.83 3.09
N TYR A 55 -0.67 22.72 2.86
CA TYR A 55 -0.41 22.22 1.51
C TYR A 55 -0.37 20.69 1.47
N THR A 56 -0.58 20.15 0.28
CA THR A 56 -0.44 18.72 -0.01
C THR A 56 -0.22 18.52 -1.52
N THR A 57 0.07 17.29 -1.93
CA THR A 57 0.23 16.89 -3.31
C THR A 57 -0.74 15.78 -3.69
N ALA A 58 -1.01 15.62 -4.99
CA ALA A 58 -1.81 14.50 -5.49
C ALA A 58 -1.20 13.13 -5.12
N ARG A 59 0.13 13.01 -5.10
CA ARG A 59 0.84 11.80 -4.68
C ARG A 59 0.60 11.49 -3.21
N ASP A 60 0.75 12.47 -2.33
CA ASP A 60 0.57 12.27 -0.89
C ASP A 60 -0.89 11.93 -0.55
N VAL A 61 -1.86 12.58 -1.21
CA VAL A 61 -3.28 12.23 -1.07
C VAL A 61 -3.56 10.81 -1.58
N ALA A 62 -2.91 10.36 -2.66
CA ALA A 62 -3.03 8.97 -3.12
C ALA A 62 -2.42 7.98 -2.10
N THR A 63 -1.28 8.31 -1.51
CA THR A 63 -0.64 7.53 -0.42
C THR A 63 -1.57 7.41 0.78
N LEU A 64 -2.15 8.53 1.25
CA LEU A 64 -3.13 8.54 2.34
C LEU A 64 -4.38 7.69 2.00
N SER A 65 -4.89 7.84 0.77
CA SER A 65 -6.05 7.08 0.30
C SER A 65 -5.78 5.58 0.29
N ALA A 66 -4.60 5.16 -0.17
CA ALA A 66 -4.20 3.75 -0.16
C ALA A 66 -4.09 3.20 1.27
N ALA A 67 -3.49 3.95 2.19
CA ALA A 67 -3.39 3.59 3.60
C ALA A 67 -4.78 3.45 4.26
N LEU A 68 -5.68 4.41 4.02
CA LEU A 68 -7.05 4.36 4.55
C LEU A 68 -7.80 3.11 4.08
N ILE A 69 -7.70 2.76 2.80
CA ILE A 69 -8.35 1.58 2.22
C ILE A 69 -7.78 0.29 2.82
N ARG A 70 -6.46 0.21 2.98
CA ARG A 70 -5.74 -0.96 3.47
C ARG A 70 -5.96 -1.17 4.96
N ASP A 71 -5.79 -0.13 5.76
CA ASP A 71 -5.67 -0.24 7.21
C ASP A 71 -7.03 -0.09 7.93
N PHE A 72 -8.01 0.55 7.27
CA PHE A 72 -9.34 0.84 7.84
C PHE A 72 -10.49 0.45 6.92
N PRO A 73 -10.55 -0.81 6.41
CA PRO A 73 -11.57 -1.22 5.43
C PRO A 73 -13.00 -1.07 5.96
N ASP A 74 -13.23 -1.29 7.26
CA ASP A 74 -14.56 -1.14 7.88
C ASP A 74 -15.03 0.31 7.93
N LEU A 75 -14.13 1.27 8.11
CA LEU A 75 -14.48 2.70 8.09
C LEU A 75 -14.54 3.20 6.64
N TYR A 76 -13.70 2.65 5.77
CA TYR A 76 -13.65 3.01 4.36
C TYR A 76 -15.00 2.82 3.65
N ARG A 77 -15.79 1.79 4.01
CA ARG A 77 -17.12 1.55 3.43
C ARG A 77 -18.07 2.76 3.51
N TRP A 78 -17.90 3.65 4.49
CA TRP A 78 -18.72 4.85 4.62
C TRP A 78 -18.51 5.85 3.47
N TYR A 79 -17.40 5.79 2.78
CA TYR A 79 -17.13 6.66 1.64
C TYR A 79 -17.96 6.30 0.40
N SER A 80 -18.48 5.08 0.33
CA SER A 80 -19.39 4.61 -0.72
C SER A 80 -20.86 4.97 -0.46
N GLU A 81 -21.19 5.42 0.76
CA GLU A 81 -22.55 5.80 1.09
C GLU A 81 -22.99 7.03 0.29
N LYS A 82 -24.06 6.88 -0.49
CA LYS A 82 -24.56 7.93 -1.38
C LYS A 82 -25.34 8.99 -0.65
N GLU A 83 -25.98 8.64 0.47
CA GLU A 83 -26.92 9.49 1.20
C GLU A 83 -26.72 9.34 2.69
N TYR A 84 -27.02 10.39 3.40
CA TYR A 84 -26.97 10.46 4.85
C TYR A 84 -28.14 11.30 5.36
N SER A 85 -28.86 10.81 6.35
CA SER A 85 -29.96 11.57 7.00
C SER A 85 -29.61 11.86 8.45
N PHE A 86 -29.76 13.10 8.84
CA PHE A 86 -29.60 13.56 10.21
C PHE A 86 -30.64 14.62 10.53
N ASN A 87 -31.33 14.48 11.66
CA ASN A 87 -32.47 15.35 12.05
C ASN A 87 -33.50 15.51 10.93
N ASP A 88 -33.93 14.41 10.30
CA ASP A 88 -34.85 14.35 9.17
C ASP A 88 -34.41 15.12 7.91
N ILE A 89 -33.18 15.58 7.87
CA ILE A 89 -32.58 16.22 6.69
C ILE A 89 -31.79 15.19 5.92
N ARG A 90 -32.27 14.83 4.72
CA ARG A 90 -31.57 13.96 3.78
C ARG A 90 -30.51 14.75 3.01
N GLN A 91 -29.31 14.24 2.97
CA GLN A 91 -28.15 14.86 2.35
C GLN A 91 -27.47 13.87 1.42
N HIS A 92 -26.95 14.35 0.29
CA HIS A 92 -26.28 13.53 -0.70
C HIS A 92 -24.76 13.64 -0.55
N ASN A 93 -24.07 12.53 -0.82
CA ASN A 93 -22.61 12.56 -0.90
C ASN A 93 -22.15 13.51 -2.01
N ARG A 94 -21.17 14.36 -1.71
CA ARG A 94 -20.63 15.35 -2.67
C ARG A 94 -19.79 14.72 -3.77
N ASN A 95 -19.42 13.42 -3.64
CA ASN A 95 -18.72 12.67 -4.68
C ASN A 95 -19.71 12.16 -5.74
N ASN A 96 -20.00 12.98 -6.74
CA ASN A 96 -20.93 12.64 -7.81
C ASN A 96 -20.44 11.46 -8.69
N LEU A 97 -19.18 11.03 -8.59
CA LEU A 97 -18.69 9.87 -9.32
C LEU A 97 -19.33 8.55 -8.84
N LEU A 98 -19.78 8.48 -7.58
CA LEU A 98 -20.51 7.33 -7.02
C LEU A 98 -21.81 7.00 -7.78
N TRP A 99 -22.44 8.00 -8.42
CA TRP A 99 -23.66 7.78 -9.23
C TRP A 99 -23.34 7.48 -10.69
N ARG A 100 -22.15 7.91 -11.17
CA ARG A 100 -21.73 7.75 -12.56
C ARG A 100 -21.13 6.37 -12.85
N ASP A 101 -20.40 5.82 -11.90
CA ASP A 101 -19.65 4.58 -12.07
C ASP A 101 -19.89 3.66 -10.87
N PRO A 102 -20.57 2.52 -11.06
CA PRO A 102 -20.85 1.57 -9.98
C PRO A 102 -19.59 0.89 -9.42
N ALA A 103 -18.46 0.96 -10.11
CA ALA A 103 -17.18 0.45 -9.62
C ALA A 103 -16.51 1.40 -8.60
N VAL A 104 -16.97 2.65 -8.51
CA VAL A 104 -16.44 3.66 -7.58
C VAL A 104 -17.03 3.45 -6.19
N ASP A 105 -16.16 3.38 -5.19
CA ASP A 105 -16.51 3.14 -3.79
C ASP A 105 -15.94 4.19 -2.81
N GLY A 106 -15.41 5.29 -3.33
CA GLY A 106 -14.85 6.40 -2.53
C GLY A 106 -14.27 7.49 -3.43
N LEU A 107 -13.64 8.47 -2.90
CA LEU A 107 -13.31 8.81 -1.53
C LEU A 107 -13.92 10.17 -1.15
N LYS A 108 -13.16 11.24 -1.39
CA LYS A 108 -13.47 12.54 -0.82
C LYS A 108 -13.28 13.68 -1.81
N THR A 109 -14.22 14.62 -1.78
CA THR A 109 -14.16 15.88 -2.49
C THR A 109 -13.59 16.98 -1.61
N GLY A 110 -12.90 17.95 -2.25
CA GLY A 110 -12.51 19.22 -1.64
C GLY A 110 -12.81 20.38 -2.56
N HIS A 111 -13.02 21.56 -1.99
CA HIS A 111 -13.13 22.81 -2.74
C HIS A 111 -12.82 24.00 -1.87
N THR A 112 -11.93 24.85 -2.34
CA THR A 112 -11.75 26.25 -1.91
C THR A 112 -11.48 27.11 -3.14
N GLN A 113 -11.56 28.42 -3.02
CA GLN A 113 -11.22 29.30 -4.13
C GLN A 113 -9.75 29.15 -4.55
N ALA A 114 -8.85 28.93 -3.60
CA ALA A 114 -7.43 28.76 -3.85
C ALA A 114 -7.10 27.39 -4.46
N ALA A 115 -7.71 26.33 -3.95
CA ALA A 115 -7.41 24.95 -4.37
C ALA A 115 -8.20 24.50 -5.63
N GLY A 116 -9.24 25.23 -6.04
CA GLY A 116 -10.17 24.76 -7.07
C GLY A 116 -10.97 23.53 -6.61
N TYR A 117 -11.53 22.79 -7.56
CA TYR A 117 -12.30 21.58 -7.28
C TYR A 117 -11.41 20.36 -7.29
N CYS A 118 -11.37 19.63 -6.15
CA CYS A 118 -10.53 18.46 -5.95
C CYS A 118 -11.37 17.20 -5.71
N LEU A 119 -10.87 16.04 -6.14
CA LEU A 119 -11.45 14.72 -5.89
C LEU A 119 -10.36 13.67 -5.79
N ALA A 120 -10.28 13.03 -4.65
CA ALA A 120 -9.67 11.72 -4.52
C ALA A 120 -10.76 10.68 -4.71
N SER A 121 -10.59 9.75 -5.64
CA SER A 121 -11.55 8.67 -5.89
C SER A 121 -10.88 7.32 -6.00
N SER A 122 -11.63 6.26 -5.69
CA SER A 122 -11.20 4.88 -5.83
C SER A 122 -12.28 4.07 -6.50
N ALA A 123 -11.85 3.14 -7.35
CA ALA A 123 -12.73 2.19 -8.03
C ALA A 123 -12.10 0.80 -8.03
N LYS A 124 -12.96 -0.24 -8.05
CA LYS A 124 -12.53 -1.64 -8.14
C LYS A 124 -13.25 -2.33 -9.29
N ARG A 125 -12.49 -2.93 -10.24
CA ARG A 125 -13.01 -3.74 -11.35
C ARG A 125 -12.17 -5.01 -11.46
N ASP A 126 -12.81 -6.15 -11.59
CA ASP A 126 -12.16 -7.46 -11.83
C ASP A 126 -10.96 -7.75 -10.88
N GLY A 127 -11.11 -7.41 -9.60
CA GLY A 127 -10.05 -7.58 -8.61
C GLY A 127 -9.02 -6.45 -8.54
N MET A 128 -8.87 -5.65 -9.58
CA MET A 128 -7.97 -4.49 -9.63
C MET A 128 -8.62 -3.27 -8.97
N ARG A 129 -7.88 -2.60 -8.07
CA ARG A 129 -8.26 -1.32 -7.48
C ARG A 129 -7.36 -0.22 -7.99
N LEU A 130 -7.97 0.90 -8.37
CA LEU A 130 -7.27 2.13 -8.73
C LEU A 130 -7.71 3.29 -7.84
N ILE A 131 -6.77 4.19 -7.59
CA ILE A 131 -7.01 5.47 -6.93
C ILE A 131 -6.66 6.56 -7.94
N SER A 132 -7.54 7.54 -8.11
CA SER A 132 -7.24 8.75 -8.86
C SER A 132 -7.34 9.97 -7.96
N VAL A 133 -6.42 10.91 -8.12
CA VAL A 133 -6.43 12.19 -7.40
C VAL A 133 -6.37 13.32 -8.43
N VAL A 134 -7.42 14.11 -8.45
CA VAL A 134 -7.55 15.29 -9.30
C VAL A 134 -7.62 16.53 -8.40
N MET A 135 -6.78 17.50 -8.66
CA MET A 135 -6.69 18.75 -7.89
C MET A 135 -6.75 19.95 -8.84
N GLY A 136 -7.35 21.04 -8.38
CA GLY A 136 -7.36 22.29 -9.13
C GLY A 136 -8.27 22.33 -10.35
N SER A 137 -9.27 21.44 -10.46
CA SER A 137 -10.24 21.49 -11.56
C SER A 137 -11.10 22.75 -11.51
N GLY A 138 -11.56 23.20 -12.67
CA GLY A 138 -12.34 24.44 -12.81
C GLY A 138 -13.80 24.32 -12.34
N SER A 139 -14.33 23.10 -12.17
CA SER A 139 -15.73 22.88 -11.75
C SER A 139 -15.94 21.50 -11.13
N GLU A 140 -17.11 21.33 -10.49
CA GLU A 140 -17.53 20.01 -9.99
C GLU A 140 -17.65 18.97 -11.09
N SER A 141 -18.17 19.33 -12.25
CA SER A 141 -18.31 18.41 -13.37
C SER A 141 -16.96 18.05 -13.98
N SER A 142 -16.01 18.98 -14.03
CA SER A 142 -14.65 18.72 -14.53
C SER A 142 -13.92 17.73 -13.64
N ARG A 143 -13.87 17.95 -12.31
CA ARG A 143 -13.18 17.00 -11.40
C ARG A 143 -13.72 15.57 -11.51
N VAL A 144 -15.06 15.42 -11.70
CA VAL A 144 -15.71 14.11 -11.88
C VAL A 144 -15.31 13.48 -13.21
N SER A 145 -15.34 14.26 -14.31
CA SER A 145 -14.99 13.77 -15.65
C SER A 145 -13.51 13.42 -15.78
N GLU A 146 -12.64 14.21 -15.18
CA GLU A 146 -11.18 14.00 -15.16
C GLU A 146 -10.83 12.75 -14.33
N SER A 147 -11.44 12.60 -13.13
CA SER A 147 -11.27 11.38 -12.32
C SER A 147 -11.75 10.13 -13.05
N GLN A 148 -12.90 10.18 -13.72
CA GLN A 148 -13.42 9.08 -14.54
C GLN A 148 -12.46 8.74 -15.68
N SER A 149 -11.89 9.74 -16.34
CA SER A 149 -10.94 9.54 -17.44
C SER A 149 -9.66 8.87 -16.97
N LEU A 150 -9.11 9.28 -15.81
CA LEU A 150 -7.94 8.66 -15.19
C LEU A 150 -8.21 7.20 -14.80
N LEU A 151 -9.34 6.91 -14.16
CA LEU A 151 -9.71 5.55 -13.79
C LEU A 151 -9.88 4.67 -15.04
N ASN A 152 -10.57 5.18 -16.07
CA ASN A 152 -10.75 4.44 -17.32
C ASN A 152 -9.41 4.20 -18.05
N TYR A 153 -8.50 5.18 -18.03
CA TYR A 153 -7.14 4.99 -18.54
C TYR A 153 -6.43 3.86 -17.81
N GLY A 154 -6.42 3.90 -16.47
CA GLY A 154 -5.77 2.87 -15.67
C GLY A 154 -6.34 1.47 -15.92
N PHE A 155 -7.67 1.29 -15.88
CA PHE A 155 -8.29 0.00 -16.15
C PHE A 155 -8.14 -0.49 -17.60
N ARG A 156 -7.95 0.42 -18.55
CA ARG A 156 -7.75 0.06 -19.95
C ARG A 156 -6.34 -0.42 -20.23
N PHE A 157 -5.35 0.26 -19.68
CA PHE A 157 -3.95 0.07 -20.05
C PHE A 157 -3.13 -0.73 -19.05
N PHE A 158 -3.66 -0.97 -17.84
CA PHE A 158 -3.00 -1.73 -16.81
C PHE A 158 -3.83 -2.93 -16.38
N GLU A 159 -3.16 -3.89 -15.77
CA GLU A 159 -3.77 -5.05 -15.13
C GLU A 159 -3.04 -5.39 -13.84
N THR A 160 -3.80 -5.88 -12.85
CA THR A 160 -3.25 -6.41 -11.61
C THR A 160 -3.32 -7.93 -11.68
N ILE A 161 -2.18 -8.57 -11.48
CA ILE A 161 -2.05 -10.04 -11.49
C ILE A 161 -1.53 -10.53 -10.14
N GLN A 162 -2.01 -11.69 -9.72
CA GLN A 162 -1.40 -12.42 -8.61
C GLN A 162 -0.19 -13.18 -9.15
N LEU A 163 1.01 -12.68 -8.80
CA LEU A 163 2.24 -13.29 -9.27
C LEU A 163 2.59 -14.53 -8.46
N TYR A 164 2.48 -14.44 -7.12
CA TYR A 164 2.74 -15.55 -6.20
C TYR A 164 1.68 -15.62 -5.10
N LYS A 165 1.43 -16.83 -4.64
CA LYS A 165 0.55 -17.10 -3.48
C LYS A 165 1.36 -17.06 -2.19
N ALA A 166 0.70 -16.78 -1.07
CA ALA A 166 1.28 -16.93 0.25
C ALA A 166 1.76 -18.38 0.46
N GLY A 167 2.98 -18.55 1.00
CA GLY A 167 3.57 -19.85 1.25
C GLY A 167 3.94 -20.66 -0.02
N GLN A 168 3.90 -20.05 -1.20
CA GLN A 168 4.37 -20.70 -2.43
C GLN A 168 5.88 -20.88 -2.37
N GLU A 169 6.37 -22.08 -2.65
CA GLU A 169 7.80 -22.33 -2.80
C GLU A 169 8.33 -21.59 -4.05
N LEU A 170 9.34 -20.76 -3.86
CA LEU A 170 10.00 -19.98 -4.90
C LEU A 170 11.48 -20.36 -5.08
N ALA A 171 12.10 -20.90 -4.04
CA ALA A 171 13.47 -21.36 -4.06
C ALA A 171 13.69 -22.42 -2.96
N GLN A 172 14.83 -23.10 -3.02
CA GLN A 172 15.34 -23.95 -1.95
C GLN A 172 16.69 -23.42 -1.49
N GLY A 173 16.88 -23.35 -0.18
CA GLY A 173 18.12 -22.91 0.45
C GLY A 173 18.85 -24.05 1.11
N LYS A 174 20.17 -24.20 0.85
CA LYS A 174 21.01 -25.15 1.58
C LYS A 174 21.20 -24.68 3.01
N VAL A 175 20.95 -25.56 3.98
CA VAL A 175 21.15 -25.29 5.40
C VAL A 175 22.44 -25.93 5.89
N TRP A 176 23.23 -25.15 6.61
CA TRP A 176 24.43 -25.60 7.27
C TRP A 176 24.17 -25.87 8.75
N LYS A 177 24.79 -26.91 9.29
CA LYS A 177 24.67 -27.35 10.69
C LYS A 177 23.25 -27.72 11.11
N GLY A 178 22.36 -27.98 10.15
CA GLY A 178 20.99 -28.40 10.35
C GLY A 178 20.83 -29.91 10.25
N GLU A 179 19.72 -30.44 10.82
CA GLU A 179 19.29 -31.83 10.57
C GLU A 179 18.78 -31.94 9.14
N GLU A 180 18.16 -30.87 8.63
CA GLU A 180 17.71 -30.74 7.24
C GLU A 180 18.83 -30.14 6.37
N GLU A 181 19.13 -30.78 5.25
CA GLU A 181 20.13 -30.26 4.30
C GLU A 181 19.63 -29.06 3.48
N GLN A 182 18.32 -28.96 3.29
CA GLN A 182 17.65 -27.89 2.52
C GLN A 182 16.31 -27.55 3.15
N ILE A 183 15.91 -26.28 2.98
CA ILE A 183 14.58 -25.78 3.33
C ILE A 183 13.94 -25.08 2.16
N ARG A 184 12.61 -25.13 2.13
CA ARG A 184 11.81 -24.39 1.15
C ARG A 184 11.71 -22.93 1.55
N LEU A 185 11.85 -22.06 0.56
CA LEU A 185 11.80 -20.61 0.72
C LEU A 185 10.67 -20.02 -0.12
N GLY A 186 10.01 -19.01 0.39
CA GLY A 186 8.90 -18.35 -0.31
C GLY A 186 8.60 -16.97 0.26
N ILE A 187 7.39 -16.49 0.04
CA ILE A 187 6.90 -15.22 0.59
C ILE A 187 5.80 -15.47 1.60
N ARG A 188 5.72 -14.59 2.61
CA ARG A 188 4.73 -14.70 3.69
C ARG A 188 3.32 -14.44 3.19
N ASP A 189 3.15 -13.38 2.40
CA ASP A 189 1.86 -12.89 1.92
C ASP A 189 1.76 -13.02 0.40
N GLU A 190 0.54 -12.99 -0.12
CA GLU A 190 0.30 -12.98 -1.55
C GLU A 190 0.96 -11.77 -2.22
N LEU A 191 1.56 -11.96 -3.39
CA LEU A 191 2.12 -10.87 -4.17
C LEU A 191 1.27 -10.57 -5.40
N TYR A 192 0.65 -9.41 -5.37
CA TYR A 192 -0.01 -8.79 -6.52
C TYR A 192 0.86 -7.67 -7.07
N ILE A 193 0.93 -7.58 -8.39
CA ILE A 193 1.61 -6.48 -9.08
C ILE A 193 0.66 -5.87 -10.12
N THR A 194 0.81 -4.57 -10.35
CA THR A 194 0.09 -3.85 -11.40
C THR A 194 1.08 -3.42 -12.46
N ILE A 195 0.87 -3.89 -13.68
CA ILE A 195 1.76 -3.66 -14.84
C ILE A 195 0.95 -3.22 -16.06
N PRO A 196 1.60 -2.63 -17.08
CA PRO A 196 0.95 -2.43 -18.37
C PRO A 196 0.43 -3.75 -18.92
N ARG A 197 -0.79 -3.72 -19.47
CA ARG A 197 -1.50 -4.90 -19.94
C ARG A 197 -0.71 -5.65 -21.02
N GLY A 198 -0.61 -6.97 -20.87
CA GLY A 198 0.11 -7.83 -21.81
C GLY A 198 1.63 -7.88 -21.62
N ARG A 199 2.16 -7.32 -20.52
CA ARG A 199 3.61 -7.30 -20.24
C ARG A 199 4.04 -8.38 -19.22
N TYR A 200 3.21 -9.38 -18.99
CA TYR A 200 3.50 -10.46 -18.01
C TYR A 200 4.80 -11.23 -18.36
N GLU A 201 5.00 -11.56 -19.63
CA GLU A 201 6.17 -12.30 -20.08
C GLU A 201 7.49 -11.54 -20.02
N ASP A 202 7.40 -10.20 -19.84
CA ASP A 202 8.58 -9.33 -19.71
C ASP A 202 9.06 -9.17 -18.26
N LEU A 203 8.40 -9.83 -17.31
CA LEU A 203 8.77 -9.79 -15.91
C LEU A 203 9.99 -10.66 -15.63
N ASP A 204 10.97 -10.10 -14.94
CA ASP A 204 12.17 -10.79 -14.43
C ASP A 204 12.11 -10.87 -12.90
N ALA A 205 12.10 -12.10 -12.37
CA ALA A 205 12.09 -12.36 -10.94
C ALA A 205 13.48 -12.80 -10.46
N ARG A 206 14.07 -12.08 -9.51
CA ARG A 206 15.37 -12.38 -8.94
C ARG A 206 15.26 -12.67 -7.47
N VAL A 207 15.84 -13.80 -7.08
CA VAL A 207 15.94 -14.22 -5.68
C VAL A 207 17.37 -13.96 -5.20
N GLU A 208 17.49 -13.19 -4.13
CA GLU A 208 18.75 -12.96 -3.43
C GLU A 208 18.63 -13.54 -2.03
N MET A 209 19.46 -14.52 -1.71
CA MET A 209 19.49 -15.19 -0.40
C MET A 209 20.73 -14.79 0.38
N ARG A 210 20.70 -14.92 1.70
CA ARG A 210 21.92 -14.91 2.52
C ARG A 210 22.88 -15.97 1.98
N PRO A 211 24.18 -15.68 1.88
CA PRO A 211 25.16 -16.62 1.35
C PRO A 211 25.19 -17.95 2.12
N GLU A 212 24.95 -17.90 3.41
CA GLU A 212 24.90 -19.06 4.29
C GLU A 212 23.64 -19.05 5.15
N LEU A 213 22.84 -20.12 5.05
CA LEU A 213 21.73 -20.39 5.95
C LEU A 213 22.22 -21.36 7.01
N ILE A 214 22.38 -20.91 8.24
CA ILE A 214 22.92 -21.70 9.36
C ILE A 214 21.78 -22.00 10.33
N ALA A 215 21.56 -23.28 10.65
CA ALA A 215 20.59 -23.68 11.66
C ALA A 215 20.99 -23.19 13.08
N PRO A 216 20.01 -22.87 13.96
CA PRO A 216 18.58 -23.07 13.72
C PRO A 216 17.98 -21.96 12.87
N ILE A 217 16.99 -22.27 12.03
CA ILE A 217 16.19 -21.34 11.27
C ILE A 217 14.73 -21.56 11.65
N THR A 218 14.01 -20.51 11.92
CA THR A 218 12.60 -20.59 12.31
C THR A 218 11.71 -20.34 11.09
N GLU A 219 10.60 -21.08 10.99
CA GLU A 219 9.57 -20.79 9.99
C GLU A 219 9.14 -19.31 10.04
N GLY A 220 9.07 -18.67 8.89
CA GLY A 220 8.79 -17.23 8.75
C GLY A 220 10.00 -16.32 8.95
N GLU A 221 11.20 -16.85 9.27
CA GLU A 221 12.43 -16.07 9.33
C GLU A 221 12.80 -15.55 7.95
N GLU A 222 13.12 -14.25 7.84
CA GLU A 222 13.57 -13.64 6.60
C GLU A 222 15.02 -14.00 6.32
N VAL A 223 15.24 -14.70 5.22
CA VAL A 223 16.55 -15.22 4.79
C VAL A 223 17.07 -14.59 3.50
N GLY A 224 16.31 -13.69 2.93
CA GLY A 224 16.66 -13.02 1.68
C GLY A 224 15.55 -12.13 1.18
N ARG A 225 15.56 -11.87 -0.11
CA ARG A 225 14.50 -11.09 -0.78
C ARG A 225 14.25 -11.61 -2.19
N ILE A 226 13.06 -11.33 -2.69
CA ILE A 226 12.70 -11.48 -4.09
C ILE A 226 12.37 -10.12 -4.66
N SER A 227 13.00 -9.75 -5.76
CA SER A 227 12.71 -8.55 -6.54
C SER A 227 12.11 -8.92 -7.87
N ILE A 228 11.09 -8.18 -8.27
CA ILE A 228 10.42 -8.33 -9.57
C ILE A 228 10.69 -7.07 -10.38
N ARG A 229 11.20 -7.24 -11.57
CA ARG A 229 11.52 -6.14 -12.48
C ARG A 229 10.70 -6.25 -13.75
N LEU A 230 10.31 -5.10 -14.27
CA LEU A 230 9.80 -4.94 -15.62
C LEU A 230 10.79 -4.05 -16.38
N GLU A 231 11.55 -4.60 -17.30
CA GLU A 231 12.70 -3.93 -17.89
C GLU A 231 13.71 -3.47 -16.81
N ASP A 232 14.01 -2.17 -16.75
CA ASP A 232 14.93 -1.60 -15.76
C ASP A 232 14.25 -1.13 -14.48
N GLU A 233 12.92 -1.19 -14.38
CA GLU A 233 12.14 -0.73 -13.23
C GLU A 233 11.85 -1.88 -12.26
N GLU A 234 12.14 -1.70 -10.97
CA GLU A 234 11.70 -2.62 -9.92
C GLU A 234 10.23 -2.35 -9.58
N VAL A 235 9.36 -3.31 -9.92
CA VAL A 235 7.91 -3.18 -9.71
C VAL A 235 7.45 -3.80 -8.39
N ALA A 236 8.23 -4.69 -7.80
CA ALA A 236 7.97 -5.23 -6.46
C ALA A 236 9.25 -5.74 -5.81
N ASN A 237 9.29 -5.66 -4.47
CA ASN A 237 10.32 -6.26 -3.63
C ASN A 237 9.66 -6.83 -2.37
N ARG A 238 10.02 -8.08 -2.00
CA ARG A 238 9.47 -8.77 -0.83
C ARG A 238 10.54 -9.57 -0.12
N GLY A 239 10.42 -9.69 1.21
CA GLY A 239 11.24 -10.59 2.00
C GLY A 239 11.01 -12.04 1.60
N LEU A 240 12.09 -12.77 1.36
CA LEU A 240 12.08 -14.22 1.18
C LEU A 240 12.20 -14.87 2.55
N VAL A 241 11.24 -15.71 2.90
CA VAL A 241 11.15 -16.33 4.23
C VAL A 241 11.30 -17.86 4.15
N ALA A 242 11.78 -18.45 5.22
CA ALA A 242 11.74 -19.89 5.42
C ALA A 242 10.27 -20.36 5.56
N LEU A 243 9.85 -21.33 4.76
CA LEU A 243 8.50 -21.93 4.82
C LEU A 243 8.38 -23.06 5.82
N GLU A 244 9.50 -23.46 6.40
CA GLU A 244 9.62 -24.51 7.42
C GLU A 244 10.82 -24.22 8.32
N SER A 245 10.83 -24.78 9.52
CA SER A 245 11.96 -24.62 10.44
C SER A 245 13.06 -25.63 10.12
N ALA A 246 14.32 -25.26 10.34
CA ALA A 246 15.46 -26.17 10.35
C ALA A 246 16.07 -26.21 11.74
N THR A 247 16.18 -27.41 12.31
CA THR A 247 16.74 -27.65 13.65
C THR A 247 18.26 -27.85 13.60
N GLU A 248 18.98 -27.57 14.69
CA GLU A 248 20.40 -27.84 14.75
C GLU A 248 20.72 -29.34 14.70
N ALA A 249 21.65 -29.74 13.84
CA ALA A 249 22.19 -31.11 13.84
C ALA A 249 22.92 -31.42 15.13
N GLY A 250 22.95 -32.72 15.47
CA GLY A 250 23.74 -33.23 16.57
C GLY A 250 25.25 -32.95 16.43
N PHE A 251 26.02 -33.17 17.49
CA PHE A 251 27.43 -32.78 17.58
C PHE A 251 28.31 -33.23 16.39
N PHE A 252 28.08 -34.41 15.85
CA PHE A 252 28.87 -34.93 14.72
C PHE A 252 28.54 -34.26 13.38
N GLY A 253 27.26 -33.91 13.10
CA GLY A 253 26.87 -33.18 11.89
C GLY A 253 27.44 -31.77 11.86
N ARG A 254 27.41 -31.08 12.99
CA ARG A 254 27.93 -29.69 13.16
C ARG A 254 29.44 -29.59 12.91
N THR A 255 30.21 -30.61 13.32
CA THR A 255 31.68 -30.61 13.12
C THR A 255 32.06 -30.88 11.66
N TRP A 256 31.30 -31.73 10.97
CA TRP A 256 31.54 -32.04 9.56
C TRP A 256 31.20 -30.84 8.64
N ASP A 257 30.05 -30.21 8.88
CA ASP A 257 29.65 -29.01 8.15
C ASP A 257 30.58 -27.82 8.41
N GLY A 258 31.04 -27.63 9.64
CA GLY A 258 32.02 -26.61 9.99
C GLY A 258 33.34 -26.79 9.25
N LEU A 259 33.80 -28.03 9.01
CA LEU A 259 35.01 -28.34 8.25
C LEU A 259 34.79 -28.08 6.76
N SER A 260 33.63 -28.47 6.21
CA SER A 260 33.33 -28.24 4.78
C SER A 260 33.13 -26.76 4.42
N MET A 261 32.54 -25.96 5.31
CA MET A 261 32.46 -24.50 5.16
C MET A 261 33.83 -23.85 5.17
N TRP A 262 34.74 -24.29 6.07
CA TRP A 262 36.10 -23.78 6.16
C TRP A 262 36.93 -24.11 4.92
N ILE A 263 36.80 -25.32 4.38
CA ILE A 263 37.46 -25.75 3.14
C ILE A 263 36.87 -25.00 1.94
N GLY A 264 35.53 -24.80 1.86
CA GLY A 264 34.89 -24.05 0.77
C GLY A 264 35.31 -22.59 0.73
N GLY A 265 35.48 -21.95 1.91
CA GLY A 265 36.01 -20.58 2.00
C GLY A 265 37.49 -20.42 1.61
N LEU A 266 38.26 -21.50 1.60
CA LEU A 266 39.66 -21.49 1.17
C LEU A 266 39.84 -21.62 -0.36
N PHE A 267 38.82 -22.10 -1.09
CA PHE A 267 38.86 -22.35 -2.53
C PHE A 267 37.86 -21.53 -3.34
N GLY A 268 37.16 -20.59 -2.71
CA GLY A 268 36.07 -19.81 -3.29
C GLY A 268 36.38 -18.36 -3.68
N ASP A 269 37.64 -18.03 -3.88
CA ASP A 269 38.09 -16.76 -4.52
C ASP A 269 38.78 -17.07 -5.84
N ASP A 270 38.00 -17.19 -6.92
CA ASP A 270 38.43 -16.94 -8.30
C ASP A 270 37.23 -16.50 -9.13
#